data_473be3eabd83ec5597f846a845e67fa0
#
_entry.id   473be3eabd83ec5597f846a845e67fa0
#
_cell.length_a   1.000
_cell.length_b   1.000
_cell.length_c   1.000
_cell.angle_alpha   90.00
_cell.angle_beta   90.00
_cell.angle_gamma   90.00
#
_symmetry.space_group_name_H-M   'P 1'
#
loop_
_entity.id
_entity.type
_entity.pdbx_description
1 polymer ?
#
loop_
_entity_poly.entity_id
_entity_poly.type
_entity_poly.pdbx_seq_one_letter_code
_entity_poly.pdbx_strand_id
1 'polypeptide(L)'
;MDLPWPSADEKLPLMRPFVPIGFVAGLLTWPLGQAGAGPWLFTADEKKSEFDIEVTLDAGLVKDTDKESTRIKGTMIAELEPDEEPETIRVTLVDAQPTKSKLQLSYSFGPFGLLGKAKFTMKNFKILLDPEGAGEPAVLEEDGQFLQTENLPTMTGLVKYDVDIAVLKRKGEIDLSDPEGFPEGASETEPFDAEGQLTWDGEVPVLKFDFDIEQELTSDEFKGITVVVSAVGTVVARGERLEIEQPVLAIEPGENGLRLSWEPGDYVLESAPEPTFAEPERIDLEEGQTEHIAQPDPKYPQRFFRLRVR
;
A
#
# COMPACT_ATOMS: atom_id res chain seq x y z
N MET A 1 49.69 -3.58 -22.98
CA MET A 1 48.60 -4.46 -23.43
C MET A 1 47.32 -3.66 -23.15
N ASP A 2 46.88 -3.01 -24.22
CA ASP A 2 45.71 -2.13 -24.14
C ASP A 2 44.46 -2.95 -24.43
N LEU A 3 43.55 -2.97 -23.47
CA LEU A 3 42.22 -3.55 -23.66
C LEU A 3 41.31 -2.47 -24.27
N PRO A 4 40.62 -2.76 -25.37
CA PRO A 4 39.72 -1.79 -25.98
C PRO A 4 38.43 -1.62 -25.19
N TRP A 5 38.03 -0.37 -25.05
CA TRP A 5 36.70 0.04 -24.53
C TRP A 5 35.60 -0.41 -25.50
N PRO A 6 34.48 -0.93 -25.02
CA PRO A 6 33.32 -1.18 -25.86
C PRO A 6 32.68 0.12 -26.32
N SER A 7 32.30 0.12 -27.60
CA SER A 7 31.71 1.23 -28.35
C SER A 7 30.28 1.52 -27.86
N ALA A 8 29.97 2.82 -27.76
CA ALA A 8 28.73 3.40 -27.28
C ALA A 8 27.57 3.31 -28.29
N ASP A 9 27.23 2.11 -28.80
CA ASP A 9 26.13 1.94 -29.77
C ASP A 9 25.23 0.71 -29.52
N GLU A 10 25.15 0.18 -28.31
CA GLU A 10 24.10 -0.79 -27.98
C GLU A 10 22.87 -0.05 -27.48
N LYS A 11 21.87 0.01 -28.37
CA LYS A 11 20.54 0.50 -28.04
C LYS A 11 19.91 -0.43 -27.01
N LEU A 12 19.83 0.05 -25.77
CA LEU A 12 19.04 -0.54 -24.71
C LEU A 12 17.56 -0.60 -25.14
N PRO A 13 16.84 -1.68 -24.82
CA PRO A 13 15.42 -1.77 -25.08
C PRO A 13 14.69 -0.69 -24.30
N LEU A 14 13.77 -0.01 -24.98
CA LEU A 14 12.87 1.01 -24.42
C LEU A 14 12.15 0.45 -23.19
N MET A 15 12.65 0.77 -22.01
CA MET A 15 11.87 0.70 -20.78
C MET A 15 10.69 1.65 -20.91
N ARG A 16 9.51 1.14 -20.65
CA ARG A 16 8.27 1.93 -20.57
C ARG A 16 8.46 2.97 -19.47
N PRO A 17 8.08 4.22 -19.68
CA PRO A 17 8.16 5.22 -18.63
C PRO A 17 7.22 4.80 -17.49
N PHE A 18 7.80 4.54 -16.30
CA PHE A 18 7.06 4.51 -15.05
C PHE A 18 6.50 5.91 -14.85
N VAL A 19 5.20 6.00 -14.75
CA VAL A 19 4.51 7.23 -14.37
C VAL A 19 4.81 7.45 -12.88
N PRO A 20 5.36 8.60 -12.48
CA PRO A 20 5.52 8.88 -11.06
C PRO A 20 4.12 8.87 -10.43
N ILE A 21 3.91 7.99 -9.48
CA ILE A 21 2.69 7.93 -8.67
C ILE A 21 2.66 9.21 -7.84
N GLY A 22 2.14 10.28 -8.45
CA GLY A 22 1.64 11.39 -7.67
C GLY A 22 0.56 10.82 -6.75
N PHE A 23 0.59 11.22 -5.48
CA PHE A 23 -0.40 10.95 -4.47
C PHE A 23 -1.78 11.39 -5.00
N VAL A 24 -2.39 10.57 -5.80
CA VAL A 24 -3.82 10.60 -6.03
C VAL A 24 -4.36 9.76 -4.90
N ALA A 25 -5.08 10.39 -3.98
CA ALA A 25 -6.01 9.67 -3.14
C ALA A 25 -6.92 8.90 -4.10
N GLY A 26 -6.51 7.67 -4.41
CA GLY A 26 -7.27 6.75 -5.24
C GLY A 26 -8.51 6.40 -4.46
N LEU A 27 -9.55 7.19 -4.66
CA LEU A 27 -10.87 6.86 -4.17
C LEU A 27 -11.27 5.56 -4.85
N LEU A 28 -11.38 4.54 -4.01
CA LEU A 28 -11.82 3.20 -4.31
C LEU A 28 -12.96 3.19 -5.33
N THR A 29 -12.75 2.55 -6.46
CA THR A 29 -13.84 2.22 -7.39
C THR A 29 -14.63 1.06 -6.80
N TRP A 30 -15.64 1.37 -6.00
CA TRP A 30 -16.52 0.38 -5.39
C TRP A 30 -17.45 -0.25 -6.43
N PRO A 31 -17.58 -1.55 -6.52
CA PRO A 31 -18.64 -2.15 -7.31
C PRO A 31 -19.97 -1.88 -6.60
N LEU A 32 -20.73 -0.88 -7.05
CA LEU A 32 -22.09 -0.62 -6.60
C LEU A 32 -23.03 -1.76 -7.05
N GLY A 33 -23.00 -2.85 -6.32
CA GLY A 33 -23.88 -4.00 -6.59
C GLY A 33 -24.61 -4.52 -5.35
N GLN A 34 -24.18 -4.11 -4.14
CA GLN A 34 -24.88 -4.51 -2.92
C GLN A 34 -25.06 -3.29 -2.02
N ALA A 35 -26.30 -2.95 -1.72
CA ALA A 35 -26.63 -1.98 -0.70
C ALA A 35 -26.21 -2.57 0.66
N GLY A 36 -25.19 -2.00 1.30
CA GLY A 36 -24.84 -2.33 2.67
C GLY A 36 -23.38 -2.33 3.08
N ALA A 37 -22.45 -2.66 2.19
CA ALA A 37 -21.05 -2.76 2.56
C ALA A 37 -20.31 -1.44 2.30
N GLY A 38 -20.01 -0.68 3.34
CA GLY A 38 -19.10 0.47 3.29
C GLY A 38 -17.71 0.05 3.80
N PRO A 39 -16.62 0.69 3.35
CA PRO A 39 -15.32 0.46 3.92
C PRO A 39 -15.27 0.93 5.37
N TRP A 40 -14.45 0.26 6.14
CA TRP A 40 -14.15 0.62 7.52
C TRP A 40 -12.77 1.26 7.59
N LEU A 41 -12.68 2.41 8.25
CA LEU A 41 -11.42 3.05 8.59
C LEU A 41 -10.96 2.57 9.96
N PHE A 42 -9.87 1.84 10.02
CA PHE A 42 -9.25 1.37 11.24
C PHE A 42 -8.08 2.28 11.63
N THR A 43 -8.13 2.82 12.84
CA THR A 43 -7.05 3.64 13.39
C THR A 43 -6.26 2.83 14.41
N ALA A 44 -4.95 2.77 14.24
CA ALA A 44 -4.06 2.02 15.12
C ALA A 44 -4.05 2.58 16.55
N ASP A 45 -4.23 1.71 17.53
CA ASP A 45 -3.99 2.02 18.94
C ASP A 45 -2.50 1.97 19.23
N GLU A 46 -1.85 3.13 19.28
CA GLU A 46 -0.40 3.27 19.49
C GLU A 46 0.10 2.59 20.79
N LYS A 47 -0.78 2.36 21.75
CA LYS A 47 -0.38 1.72 23.02
C LYS A 47 -0.34 0.21 22.93
N LYS A 48 -1.08 -0.36 21.97
CA LYS A 48 -1.21 -1.79 21.75
C LYS A 48 -0.50 -2.29 20.50
N SER A 49 -0.05 -1.35 19.66
CA SER A 49 0.63 -1.65 18.41
C SER A 49 2.14 -1.51 18.59
N GLU A 50 2.86 -2.55 18.26
CA GLU A 50 4.33 -2.60 18.42
C GLU A 50 5.00 -3.15 17.16
N PHE A 51 6.25 -2.74 16.96
CA PHE A 51 7.04 -3.06 15.81
C PHE A 51 8.50 -3.24 16.22
N ASP A 52 9.02 -4.39 15.89
CA ASP A 52 10.43 -4.74 16.05
C ASP A 52 11.06 -4.85 14.67
N ILE A 53 12.13 -4.10 14.45
CA ILE A 53 12.97 -4.28 13.28
C ILE A 53 14.32 -4.84 13.73
N GLU A 54 14.70 -5.96 13.17
CA GLU A 54 15.98 -6.60 13.37
C GLU A 54 16.73 -6.62 12.05
N VAL A 55 17.99 -6.23 12.05
CA VAL A 55 18.83 -6.30 10.86
C VAL A 55 20.10 -7.07 11.20
N THR A 56 20.35 -8.12 10.44
CA THR A 56 21.57 -8.91 10.51
C THR A 56 22.49 -8.53 9.35
N LEU A 57 23.73 -8.20 9.69
CA LEU A 57 24.80 -8.01 8.73
C LEU A 57 25.76 -9.19 8.79
N ASP A 58 25.91 -9.92 7.68
CA ASP A 58 26.84 -11.03 7.53
C ASP A 58 27.86 -10.74 6.42
N ALA A 59 29.11 -10.51 6.81
CA ALA A 59 30.24 -10.29 5.91
C ALA A 59 31.16 -11.54 5.81
N GLY A 60 30.61 -12.71 6.07
CA GLY A 60 31.30 -14.00 6.03
C GLY A 60 32.25 -14.25 7.19
N LEU A 61 33.17 -13.32 7.46
CA LEU A 61 34.11 -13.41 8.59
C LEU A 61 33.57 -12.75 9.87
N VAL A 62 32.56 -11.88 9.72
CA VAL A 62 31.93 -11.16 10.83
C VAL A 62 30.43 -11.12 10.60
N LYS A 63 29.70 -11.43 11.64
CA LYS A 63 28.24 -11.36 11.66
C LYS A 63 27.81 -10.65 12.94
N ASP A 64 26.87 -9.76 12.82
CA ASP A 64 26.27 -9.05 13.95
C ASP A 64 24.82 -8.70 13.65
N THR A 65 24.01 -8.64 14.69
CA THR A 65 22.59 -8.33 14.62
C THR A 65 22.26 -7.23 15.61
N ASP A 66 21.49 -6.25 15.15
CA ASP A 66 20.94 -5.22 16.03
C ASP A 66 19.44 -5.09 15.82
N LYS A 67 18.74 -4.69 16.89
CA LYS A 67 17.29 -4.62 16.95
C LYS A 67 16.83 -3.28 17.50
N GLU A 68 15.82 -2.72 16.89
CA GLU A 68 15.14 -1.51 17.37
C GLU A 68 13.65 -1.77 17.53
N SER A 69 13.11 -1.46 18.71
CA SER A 69 11.67 -1.58 18.98
C SER A 69 11.00 -0.22 19.01
N THR A 70 9.84 -0.13 18.43
CA THR A 70 9.00 1.09 18.42
C THR A 70 7.53 0.72 18.46
N ARG A 71 6.67 1.70 18.63
CA ARG A 71 5.23 1.56 18.45
C ARG A 71 4.86 1.96 17.03
N ILE A 72 3.68 1.50 16.59
CA ILE A 72 3.11 1.84 15.30
C ILE A 72 1.93 2.80 15.51
N LYS A 73 1.80 3.75 14.61
CA LYS A 73 0.62 4.57 14.39
C LYS A 73 0.26 4.57 12.93
N GLY A 74 -1.00 4.85 12.61
CA GLY A 74 -1.45 4.89 11.23
C GLY A 74 -2.90 4.49 11.10
N THR A 75 -3.30 4.30 9.85
CA THR A 75 -4.66 3.93 9.48
C THR A 75 -4.65 2.78 8.47
N MET A 76 -5.73 2.02 8.46
CA MET A 76 -6.01 0.96 7.50
C MET A 76 -7.44 1.11 7.01
N ILE A 77 -7.69 0.78 5.76
CA ILE A 77 -9.05 0.62 5.24
C ILE A 77 -9.26 -0.86 4.97
N ALA A 78 -10.37 -1.39 5.43
CA ALA A 78 -10.78 -2.75 5.15
C ALA A 78 -12.24 -2.80 4.69
N GLU A 79 -12.50 -3.71 3.77
CA GLU A 79 -13.81 -4.07 3.26
C GLU A 79 -14.29 -5.28 4.05
N LEU A 80 -15.49 -5.20 4.60
CA LEU A 80 -16.15 -6.30 5.30
C LEU A 80 -17.40 -6.69 4.54
N GLU A 81 -17.53 -7.95 4.15
CA GLU A 81 -18.67 -8.45 3.37
C GLU A 81 -19.24 -9.75 3.96
N PRO A 82 -20.57 -9.81 4.21
CA PRO A 82 -21.47 -8.65 4.34
C PRO A 82 -21.12 -7.79 5.57
N ASP A 83 -21.62 -6.56 5.60
CA ASP A 83 -21.21 -5.53 6.58
C ASP A 83 -21.66 -5.82 8.03
N GLU A 84 -22.84 -6.42 8.22
CA GLU A 84 -23.41 -6.68 9.57
C GLU A 84 -22.86 -7.96 10.21
N GLU A 85 -22.67 -9.00 9.42
CA GLU A 85 -22.11 -10.30 9.83
C GLU A 85 -21.06 -10.70 8.80
N PRO A 86 -19.86 -10.11 8.85
CA PRO A 86 -18.87 -10.32 7.80
C PRO A 86 -18.37 -11.75 7.74
N GLU A 87 -18.41 -12.32 6.54
CA GLU A 87 -17.85 -13.62 6.19
C GLU A 87 -16.47 -13.48 5.52
N THR A 88 -16.20 -12.29 4.96
CA THR A 88 -14.91 -11.98 4.35
C THR A 88 -14.39 -10.63 4.79
N ILE A 89 -13.07 -10.49 4.76
CA ILE A 89 -12.35 -9.24 4.99
C ILE A 89 -11.31 -9.03 3.91
N ARG A 90 -11.15 -7.80 3.46
CA ARG A 90 -10.04 -7.40 2.61
C ARG A 90 -9.45 -6.09 3.12
N VAL A 91 -8.20 -6.11 3.56
CA VAL A 91 -7.45 -4.89 3.86
C VAL A 91 -6.91 -4.33 2.55
N THR A 92 -7.40 -3.16 2.16
CA THR A 92 -7.12 -2.57 0.84
C THR A 92 -6.16 -1.40 0.89
N LEU A 93 -6.02 -0.77 2.06
CA LEU A 93 -5.12 0.35 2.26
C LEU A 93 -4.46 0.29 3.63
N VAL A 94 -3.17 0.53 3.67
CA VAL A 94 -2.40 0.69 4.92
C VAL A 94 -1.48 1.90 4.78
N ASP A 95 -1.51 2.82 5.75
CA ASP A 95 -0.49 3.86 5.99
C ASP A 95 -0.02 3.71 7.43
N ALA A 96 1.01 2.91 7.62
CA ALA A 96 1.57 2.62 8.93
C ALA A 96 2.98 3.20 9.07
N GLN A 97 3.27 3.78 10.24
CA GLN A 97 4.57 4.37 10.51
C GLN A 97 4.98 4.19 11.98
N PRO A 98 6.30 4.06 12.27
CA PRO A 98 6.80 4.10 13.61
C PRO A 98 6.43 5.40 14.32
N THR A 99 6.14 5.33 15.62
CA THR A 99 5.95 6.54 16.44
C THR A 99 7.25 7.31 16.63
N LYS A 100 8.40 6.61 16.59
CA LYS A 100 9.71 7.23 16.54
C LYS A 100 10.00 7.79 15.16
N SER A 101 10.30 9.07 15.05
CA SER A 101 10.67 9.70 13.77
C SER A 101 11.99 9.22 13.18
N LYS A 102 12.75 8.45 13.97
CA LYS A 102 14.07 7.93 13.62
C LYS A 102 14.28 6.59 14.30
N LEU A 103 14.59 5.57 13.50
CA LEU A 103 15.09 4.28 13.95
C LEU A 103 16.61 4.23 13.73
N GLN A 104 17.34 3.64 14.67
CA GLN A 104 18.79 3.63 14.60
C GLN A 104 19.34 2.27 15.02
N LEU A 105 20.06 1.62 14.11
CA LEU A 105 20.76 0.37 14.31
C LEU A 105 22.27 0.60 14.30
N SER A 106 23.01 -0.03 15.20
CA SER A 106 24.45 0.18 15.39
C SER A 106 25.17 -1.13 15.68
N TYR A 107 26.10 -1.48 14.84
CA TYR A 107 26.84 -2.74 14.86
C TYR A 107 28.28 -2.52 15.31
N SER A 108 28.84 -3.54 15.99
CA SER A 108 30.20 -3.51 16.47
C SER A 108 30.86 -4.87 16.31
N PHE A 109 31.60 -5.04 15.23
CA PHE A 109 32.15 -6.30 14.81
C PHE A 109 33.43 -6.65 15.53
N GLY A 110 33.50 -7.90 16.01
CA GLY A 110 34.64 -8.43 16.76
C GLY A 110 34.78 -7.85 18.17
N PRO A 111 35.76 -8.35 18.96
CA PRO A 111 35.98 -7.85 20.32
C PRO A 111 36.21 -6.33 20.33
N PHE A 112 35.37 -5.61 21.09
CA PHE A 112 35.44 -4.15 21.21
C PHE A 112 35.35 -3.35 19.90
N GLY A 113 34.77 -3.96 18.82
CA GLY A 113 34.63 -3.31 17.52
C GLY A 113 35.95 -3.21 16.72
N LEU A 114 36.91 -4.05 16.99
CA LEU A 114 38.23 -4.04 16.33
C LEU A 114 38.12 -4.42 14.84
N LEU A 115 37.10 -5.16 14.43
CA LEU A 115 36.88 -5.54 13.02
C LEU A 115 36.00 -4.52 12.25
N GLY A 116 35.51 -3.50 12.95
CA GLY A 116 34.75 -2.41 12.36
C GLY A 116 33.42 -2.12 13.02
N LYS A 117 32.71 -1.15 12.46
CA LYS A 117 31.40 -0.70 12.90
C LYS A 117 30.51 -0.41 11.72
N ALA A 118 29.19 -0.57 11.91
CA ALA A 118 28.21 -0.08 10.97
C ALA A 118 27.06 0.62 11.71
N LYS A 119 26.48 1.60 11.05
CA LYS A 119 25.35 2.35 11.58
C LYS A 119 24.34 2.61 10.47
N PHE A 120 23.10 2.28 10.76
CA PHE A 120 21.97 2.60 9.91
C PHE A 120 21.02 3.54 10.64
N THR A 121 20.45 4.47 9.90
CA THR A 121 19.49 5.43 10.45
C THR A 121 18.35 5.57 9.46
N MET A 122 17.18 5.08 9.82
CA MET A 122 15.95 5.23 9.03
C MET A 122 15.17 6.44 9.54
N LYS A 123 14.70 7.29 8.64
CA LYS A 123 13.88 8.46 8.93
C LYS A 123 12.62 8.43 8.08
N ASN A 124 11.52 8.92 8.66
CA ASN A 124 10.22 8.98 7.96
C ASN A 124 9.82 7.66 7.33
N PHE A 125 10.19 6.56 7.98
CA PHE A 125 9.86 5.23 7.49
C PHE A 125 8.35 5.02 7.56
N LYS A 126 7.79 4.47 6.48
CA LYS A 126 6.39 4.07 6.39
C LYS A 126 6.27 2.76 5.64
N ILE A 127 5.24 2.01 5.99
CA ILE A 127 4.75 0.86 5.25
C ILE A 127 3.41 1.27 4.66
N LEU A 128 3.30 1.16 3.36
CA LEU A 128 2.11 1.51 2.59
C LEU A 128 1.59 0.27 1.88
N LEU A 129 0.29 0.08 1.88
CA LEU A 129 -0.41 -0.84 1.00
C LEU A 129 -1.48 -0.03 0.29
N ASP A 130 -1.54 -0.13 -1.00
CA ASP A 130 -2.59 0.45 -1.82
C ASP A 130 -3.55 -0.64 -2.34
N PRO A 131 -4.71 -0.28 -2.91
CA PRO A 131 -5.68 -1.26 -3.39
C PRO A 131 -5.16 -2.17 -4.53
N GLU A 132 -4.15 -1.72 -5.29
CA GLU A 132 -3.54 -2.51 -6.38
C GLU A 132 -2.57 -3.56 -5.83
N GLY A 133 -1.93 -3.26 -4.70
CA GLY A 133 -1.06 -4.18 -3.98
C GLY A 133 -1.78 -5.04 -2.95
N ALA A 134 -3.07 -4.79 -2.69
CA ALA A 134 -3.84 -5.60 -1.75
C ALA A 134 -4.18 -6.98 -2.33
N GLY A 135 -3.97 -8.01 -1.54
CA GLY A 135 -4.32 -9.38 -1.88
C GLY A 135 -5.83 -9.61 -2.05
N GLU A 136 -6.21 -10.83 -2.36
CA GLU A 136 -7.61 -11.24 -2.49
C GLU A 136 -8.34 -11.18 -1.13
N PRO A 137 -9.68 -11.04 -1.13
CA PRO A 137 -10.47 -11.12 0.09
C PRO A 137 -10.23 -12.43 0.85
N ALA A 138 -10.00 -12.33 2.14
CA ALA A 138 -9.81 -13.47 3.03
C ALA A 138 -11.14 -13.89 3.68
N VAL A 139 -11.34 -15.18 3.87
CA VAL A 139 -12.48 -15.72 4.60
C VAL A 139 -12.25 -15.51 6.10
N LEU A 140 -13.26 -15.03 6.80
CA LEU A 140 -13.27 -14.94 8.26
C LEU A 140 -13.69 -16.29 8.85
N GLU A 141 -12.90 -16.82 9.76
CA GLU A 141 -13.24 -18.02 10.53
C GLU A 141 -14.23 -17.66 11.66
N GLU A 142 -14.81 -18.66 12.31
CA GLU A 142 -15.82 -18.46 13.39
C GLU A 142 -15.30 -17.60 14.56
N ASP A 143 -13.98 -17.62 14.82
CA ASP A 143 -13.34 -16.79 15.86
C ASP A 143 -12.82 -15.45 15.33
N GLY A 144 -13.11 -15.14 14.07
CA GLY A 144 -12.72 -13.91 13.38
C GLY A 144 -11.30 -13.93 12.83
N GLN A 145 -10.58 -15.06 12.87
CA GLN A 145 -9.27 -15.16 12.25
C GLN A 145 -9.38 -15.13 10.72
N PHE A 146 -8.36 -14.58 10.07
CA PHE A 146 -8.24 -14.55 8.61
C PHE A 146 -6.78 -14.54 8.17
N LEU A 147 -6.55 -14.99 6.94
CA LEU A 147 -5.26 -14.93 6.26
C LEU A 147 -5.44 -14.28 4.90
N GLN A 148 -4.98 -13.05 4.75
CA GLN A 148 -4.93 -12.37 3.46
C GLN A 148 -3.56 -12.59 2.83
N THR A 149 -3.54 -13.29 1.70
CA THR A 149 -2.30 -13.66 1.00
C THR A 149 -1.96 -12.68 -0.12
N GLU A 150 -0.72 -12.74 -0.60
CA GLU A 150 -0.24 -12.02 -1.78
C GLU A 150 -0.32 -10.49 -1.66
N ASN A 151 -0.12 -9.95 -0.45
CA ASN A 151 -0.05 -8.50 -0.29
C ASN A 151 1.32 -7.98 -0.76
N LEU A 152 1.32 -6.89 -1.52
CA LEU A 152 2.50 -6.21 -2.03
C LEU A 152 2.64 -4.81 -1.41
N PRO A 153 3.19 -4.70 -0.18
CA PRO A 153 3.39 -3.41 0.44
C PRO A 153 4.55 -2.67 -0.20
N THR A 154 4.50 -1.36 -0.14
CA THR A 154 5.62 -0.48 -0.46
C THR A 154 6.19 0.13 0.81
N MET A 155 7.50 0.31 0.85
CA MET A 155 8.17 1.01 1.93
C MET A 155 8.64 2.38 1.45
N THR A 156 8.52 3.38 2.30
CA THR A 156 9.05 4.72 2.02
C THR A 156 9.91 5.21 3.17
N GLY A 157 10.73 6.19 2.91
CA GLY A 157 11.62 6.80 3.91
C GLY A 157 13.07 6.85 3.47
N LEU A 158 13.90 7.42 4.32
CA LEU A 158 15.31 7.68 4.04
C LEU A 158 16.20 6.84 4.93
N VAL A 159 17.02 5.97 4.36
CA VAL A 159 18.01 5.15 5.06
C VAL A 159 19.40 5.74 4.86
N LYS A 160 19.99 6.28 5.91
CA LYS A 160 21.40 6.67 5.92
C LYS A 160 22.24 5.53 6.49
N TYR A 161 23.32 5.19 5.82
CA TYR A 161 24.25 4.18 6.29
C TYR A 161 25.68 4.70 6.37
N ASP A 162 26.41 4.20 7.37
CA ASP A 162 27.83 4.44 7.60
C ASP A 162 28.46 3.10 8.01
N VAL A 163 29.12 2.45 7.07
CA VAL A 163 29.76 1.15 7.23
C VAL A 163 31.27 1.34 7.16
N ASP A 164 31.98 1.00 8.22
CA ASP A 164 33.45 0.97 8.32
C ASP A 164 33.89 -0.37 8.92
N ILE A 165 33.95 -1.37 8.08
CA ILE A 165 34.45 -2.70 8.43
C ILE A 165 35.69 -3.03 7.58
N ALA A 166 36.48 -4.02 8.00
CA ALA A 166 37.76 -4.35 7.36
C ALA A 166 37.68 -4.57 5.85
N VAL A 167 36.54 -5.09 5.36
CA VAL A 167 36.31 -5.43 3.94
C VAL A 167 35.52 -4.36 3.18
N LEU A 168 34.85 -3.42 3.87
CA LEU A 168 34.01 -2.42 3.24
C LEU A 168 34.00 -1.11 4.05
N LYS A 169 34.28 0.00 3.36
CA LYS A 169 34.11 1.36 3.92
C LYS A 169 33.22 2.16 3.00
N ARG A 170 32.00 2.39 3.44
CA ARG A 170 31.02 3.15 2.66
C ARG A 170 30.10 3.99 3.54
N LYS A 171 29.69 5.12 2.99
CA LYS A 171 28.63 5.98 3.52
C LYS A 171 27.72 6.37 2.39
N GLY A 172 26.44 6.39 2.67
CA GLY A 172 25.45 6.78 1.67
C GLY A 172 24.07 7.01 2.27
N GLU A 173 23.16 7.21 1.36
CA GLU A 173 21.76 7.44 1.64
C GLU A 173 20.95 6.72 0.58
N ILE A 174 19.90 6.02 0.97
CA ILE A 174 18.95 5.32 0.10
C ILE A 174 17.58 5.91 0.38
N ASP A 175 16.90 6.38 -0.64
CA ASP A 175 15.48 6.75 -0.58
C ASP A 175 14.66 5.53 -0.94
N LEU A 176 13.93 4.98 0.05
CA LEU A 176 13.08 3.80 -0.17
C LEU A 176 11.88 4.08 -1.08
N SER A 177 11.56 5.34 -1.34
CA SER A 177 10.51 5.73 -2.28
C SER A 177 10.99 5.78 -3.74
N ASP A 178 12.31 5.73 -3.96
CA ASP A 178 12.93 5.82 -5.27
C ASP A 178 13.44 4.44 -5.71
N PRO A 179 12.75 3.75 -6.63
CA PRO A 179 13.19 2.45 -7.12
C PRO A 179 14.58 2.48 -7.78
N GLU A 180 14.98 3.63 -8.34
CA GLU A 180 16.32 3.82 -8.95
C GLU A 180 17.40 4.02 -7.89
N GLY A 181 17.00 4.40 -6.67
CA GLY A 181 17.89 4.60 -5.53
C GLY A 181 18.30 3.30 -4.83
N PHE A 182 17.63 2.19 -5.14
CA PHE A 182 18.05 0.88 -4.62
C PHE A 182 19.32 0.40 -5.30
N PRO A 183 20.23 -0.23 -4.55
CA PRO A 183 21.40 -0.86 -5.14
C PRO A 183 21.00 -1.85 -6.23
N GLU A 184 21.76 -1.89 -7.33
CA GLU A 184 21.53 -2.82 -8.43
C GLU A 184 21.55 -4.27 -7.88
N GLY A 185 20.45 -5.02 -8.09
CA GLY A 185 20.26 -6.37 -7.56
C GLY A 185 19.54 -6.44 -6.20
N ALA A 186 19.03 -5.33 -5.67
CA ALA A 186 18.05 -5.40 -4.58
C ALA A 186 16.82 -6.15 -5.08
N SER A 187 16.38 -7.17 -4.32
CA SER A 187 15.23 -7.96 -4.70
C SER A 187 13.96 -7.10 -4.72
N GLU A 188 13.09 -7.35 -5.69
CA GLU A 188 11.73 -6.82 -5.66
C GLU A 188 11.04 -7.25 -4.35
N THR A 189 10.17 -6.41 -3.82
CA THR A 189 9.39 -6.78 -2.62
C THR A 189 8.59 -8.04 -2.93
N GLU A 190 8.85 -9.10 -2.19
CA GLU A 190 8.07 -10.34 -2.33
C GLU A 190 6.68 -10.14 -1.69
N PRO A 191 5.64 -10.77 -2.27
CA PRO A 191 4.33 -10.79 -1.65
C PRO A 191 4.42 -11.41 -0.25
N PHE A 192 3.68 -10.87 0.71
CA PHE A 192 3.61 -11.42 2.04
C PHE A 192 2.18 -11.76 2.44
N ASP A 193 2.06 -12.75 3.31
CA ASP A 193 0.81 -13.18 3.89
C ASP A 193 0.59 -12.46 5.22
N ALA A 194 -0.62 -12.00 5.41
CA ALA A 194 -1.00 -11.20 6.56
C ALA A 194 -2.04 -11.94 7.39
N GLU A 195 -1.64 -12.36 8.58
CA GLU A 195 -2.53 -12.99 9.54
C GLU A 195 -3.20 -11.93 10.41
N GLY A 196 -4.52 -12.07 10.59
CA GLY A 196 -5.26 -11.12 11.38
C GLY A 196 -6.44 -11.74 12.11
N GLN A 197 -7.03 -10.95 13.00
CA GLN A 197 -8.24 -11.29 13.71
C GLN A 197 -9.16 -10.06 13.80
N LEU A 198 -10.38 -10.21 13.32
CA LEU A 198 -11.45 -9.25 13.50
C LEU A 198 -12.30 -9.63 14.70
N THR A 199 -12.46 -8.73 15.66
CA THR A 199 -13.31 -8.89 16.84
C THR A 199 -14.19 -7.67 17.01
N TRP A 200 -15.21 -7.75 17.89
CA TRP A 200 -16.13 -6.65 18.12
C TRP A 200 -16.10 -6.23 19.60
N ASP A 201 -15.95 -4.93 19.83
CA ASP A 201 -16.10 -4.30 21.14
C ASP A 201 -17.41 -3.48 21.12
N GLY A 202 -18.52 -4.16 21.43
CA GLY A 202 -19.86 -3.65 21.17
C GLY A 202 -20.15 -3.57 19.67
N GLU A 203 -20.37 -2.35 19.16
CA GLU A 203 -20.61 -2.09 17.73
C GLU A 203 -19.33 -1.68 16.97
N VAL A 204 -18.20 -1.62 17.66
CA VAL A 204 -16.92 -1.16 17.09
C VAL A 204 -16.08 -2.37 16.72
N PRO A 205 -15.74 -2.57 15.44
CA PRO A 205 -14.81 -3.61 15.03
C PRO A 205 -13.39 -3.27 15.49
N VAL A 206 -12.70 -4.29 15.94
CA VAL A 206 -11.30 -4.22 16.35
C VAL A 206 -10.51 -5.20 15.50
N LEU A 207 -9.58 -4.68 14.73
CA LEU A 207 -8.70 -5.46 13.88
C LEU A 207 -7.36 -5.64 14.59
N LYS A 208 -6.94 -6.88 14.78
CA LYS A 208 -5.58 -7.24 15.16
C LYS A 208 -4.91 -7.86 13.94
N PHE A 209 -3.72 -7.38 13.65
CA PHE A 209 -2.97 -7.77 12.49
C PHE A 209 -1.53 -8.08 12.92
N ASP A 210 -1.11 -9.32 12.71
CA ASP A 210 0.25 -9.73 13.00
C ASP A 210 1.01 -9.84 11.66
N PHE A 211 2.24 -9.37 11.62
CA PHE A 211 3.10 -9.49 10.46
C PHE A 211 4.50 -9.94 10.86
N ASP A 212 5.06 -10.77 10.02
CA ASP A 212 6.44 -11.26 10.13
C ASP A 212 7.02 -11.27 8.72
N ILE A 213 7.89 -10.29 8.46
CA ILE A 213 8.50 -10.08 7.15
C ILE A 213 10.00 -10.27 7.30
N GLU A 214 10.56 -11.21 6.55
CA GLU A 214 12.00 -11.36 6.42
C GLU A 214 12.42 -11.15 4.97
N GLN A 215 13.42 -10.31 4.76
CA GLN A 215 13.96 -10.04 3.44
C GLN A 215 15.48 -10.06 3.45
N GLU A 216 16.04 -10.85 2.57
CA GLU A 216 17.48 -10.83 2.29
C GLU A 216 17.79 -9.81 1.20
N LEU A 217 18.61 -8.83 1.54
CA LEU A 217 19.07 -7.80 0.60
C LEU A 217 20.48 -8.16 0.12
N THR A 218 20.59 -8.46 -1.16
CA THR A 218 21.87 -8.66 -1.83
C THR A 218 22.10 -7.54 -2.81
N SER A 219 23.33 -7.05 -2.87
CA SER A 219 23.69 -5.99 -3.82
C SER A 219 25.15 -6.11 -4.23
N ASP A 220 25.43 -5.84 -5.49
CA ASP A 220 26.79 -5.72 -6.01
C ASP A 220 27.62 -4.63 -5.30
N GLU A 221 26.94 -3.61 -4.77
CA GLU A 221 27.56 -2.56 -3.95
C GLU A 221 28.08 -3.05 -2.61
N PHE A 222 27.44 -4.08 -2.05
CA PHE A 222 27.78 -4.71 -0.78
C PHE A 222 28.46 -6.07 -1.00
N LYS A 223 29.27 -6.22 -2.07
CA LYS A 223 29.96 -7.48 -2.39
C LYS A 223 30.53 -8.18 -1.19
N GLY A 224 30.01 -9.39 -0.92
CA GLY A 224 30.43 -10.20 0.21
C GLY A 224 29.79 -9.83 1.56
N ILE A 225 28.74 -9.03 1.55
CA ILE A 225 27.90 -8.76 2.70
C ILE A 225 26.46 -9.13 2.37
N THR A 226 25.87 -10.00 3.18
CA THR A 226 24.44 -10.27 3.19
C THR A 226 23.80 -9.43 4.28
N VAL A 227 22.70 -8.76 3.93
CA VAL A 227 21.88 -8.00 4.87
C VAL A 227 20.54 -8.69 4.96
N VAL A 228 20.19 -9.21 6.13
CA VAL A 228 18.87 -9.78 6.38
C VAL A 228 18.09 -8.79 7.24
N VAL A 229 16.96 -8.34 6.76
CA VAL A 229 16.03 -7.48 7.48
C VAL A 229 14.83 -8.31 7.90
N SER A 230 14.58 -8.38 9.20
CA SER A 230 13.37 -8.96 9.76
C SER A 230 12.53 -7.86 10.41
N ALA A 231 11.25 -7.85 10.12
CA ALA A 231 10.29 -6.90 10.66
C ALA A 231 9.09 -7.66 11.22
N VAL A 232 8.98 -7.69 12.54
CA VAL A 232 7.91 -8.39 13.25
C VAL A 232 7.08 -7.39 14.03
N GLY A 233 5.76 -7.52 13.96
CA GLY A 233 4.92 -6.59 14.70
C GLY A 233 3.47 -7.04 14.82
N THR A 234 2.78 -6.34 15.70
CA THR A 234 1.34 -6.44 15.90
C THR A 234 0.74 -5.06 15.79
N VAL A 235 -0.29 -4.91 14.99
CA VAL A 235 -1.13 -3.72 14.92
C VAL A 235 -2.49 -4.05 15.52
N VAL A 236 -2.92 -3.27 16.47
CA VAL A 236 -4.29 -3.32 17.01
C VAL A 236 -4.98 -2.02 16.63
N ALA A 237 -6.04 -2.08 15.86
CA ALA A 237 -6.74 -0.91 15.36
C ALA A 237 -8.24 -0.98 15.62
N ARG A 238 -8.85 0.17 15.87
CA ARG A 238 -10.31 0.31 16.08
C ARG A 238 -10.93 0.90 14.82
N GLY A 239 -11.99 0.24 14.37
CA GLY A 239 -12.70 0.63 13.16
C GLY A 239 -13.80 1.65 13.43
N GLU A 240 -13.96 2.54 12.50
CA GLU A 240 -15.16 3.36 12.35
C GLU A 240 -15.65 3.22 10.91
N ARG A 241 -16.96 3.28 10.74
CA ARG A 241 -17.52 3.18 9.39
C ARG A 241 -17.12 4.41 8.58
N LEU A 242 -16.52 4.20 7.43
CA LEU A 242 -16.20 5.29 6.54
C LEU A 242 -17.47 5.72 5.81
N GLU A 243 -18.05 6.85 6.21
CA GLU A 243 -19.17 7.43 5.48
C GLU A 243 -18.64 8.01 4.16
N ILE A 244 -18.87 7.28 3.07
CA ILE A 244 -18.63 7.82 1.73
C ILE A 244 -19.88 8.59 1.36
N GLU A 245 -19.77 9.91 1.25
CA GLU A 245 -20.83 10.71 0.68
C GLU A 245 -21.11 10.22 -0.74
N GLN A 246 -22.25 9.56 -0.91
CA GLN A 246 -22.66 9.13 -2.25
C GLN A 246 -22.98 10.36 -3.10
N PRO A 247 -22.43 10.44 -4.30
CA PRO A 247 -22.75 11.56 -5.17
C PRO A 247 -24.23 11.58 -5.50
N VAL A 248 -24.85 12.71 -5.30
CA VAL A 248 -26.27 12.91 -5.64
C VAL A 248 -26.39 13.28 -7.10
N LEU A 249 -27.06 12.42 -7.88
CA LEU A 249 -27.42 12.69 -9.26
C LEU A 249 -28.82 13.29 -9.32
N ALA A 250 -28.93 14.58 -9.62
CA ALA A 250 -30.20 15.22 -9.89
C ALA A 250 -30.62 14.97 -11.35
N ILE A 251 -31.88 14.61 -11.58
CA ILE A 251 -32.44 14.33 -12.90
C ILE A 251 -33.67 15.20 -13.12
N GLU A 252 -33.61 16.07 -14.11
CA GLU A 252 -34.70 17.00 -14.46
C GLU A 252 -35.08 16.89 -15.95
N PRO A 253 -36.35 17.08 -16.29
CA PRO A 253 -36.75 17.22 -17.70
C PRO A 253 -36.11 18.47 -18.32
N GLY A 254 -35.46 18.32 -19.46
CA GLY A 254 -34.90 19.39 -20.26
C GLY A 254 -35.57 19.52 -21.61
N GLU A 255 -35.32 20.62 -22.34
CA GLU A 255 -35.92 20.87 -23.66
C GLU A 255 -35.59 19.76 -24.70
N ASN A 256 -34.40 19.16 -24.60
CA ASN A 256 -33.89 18.19 -25.58
C ASN A 256 -33.62 16.80 -24.96
N GLY A 257 -34.16 16.51 -23.78
CA GLY A 257 -33.92 15.25 -23.08
C GLY A 257 -33.96 15.37 -21.56
N LEU A 258 -33.21 14.52 -20.87
CA LEU A 258 -33.05 14.58 -19.42
C LEU A 258 -31.76 15.33 -19.10
N ARG A 259 -31.85 16.33 -18.24
CA ARG A 259 -30.72 17.02 -17.68
C ARG A 259 -30.30 16.28 -16.42
N LEU A 260 -29.07 15.79 -16.44
CA LEU A 260 -28.41 15.15 -15.32
C LEU A 260 -27.43 16.17 -14.73
N SER A 261 -27.47 16.41 -13.43
CA SER A 261 -26.55 17.35 -12.77
C SER A 261 -26.09 16.82 -11.41
N TRP A 262 -24.88 17.21 -11.01
CA TRP A 262 -24.25 16.77 -9.78
C TRP A 262 -23.27 17.81 -9.24
N GLU A 263 -22.86 17.68 -7.99
CA GLU A 263 -21.82 18.52 -7.41
C GLU A 263 -20.44 18.16 -7.97
N PRO A 264 -19.49 19.12 -8.01
CA PRO A 264 -18.12 18.84 -8.46
C PRO A 264 -17.46 17.71 -7.67
N GLY A 265 -16.82 16.79 -8.38
CA GLY A 265 -16.11 15.66 -7.79
C GLY A 265 -15.50 14.78 -8.88
N ASP A 266 -14.71 13.80 -8.50
CA ASP A 266 -14.12 12.84 -9.45
C ASP A 266 -15.08 11.67 -9.66
N TYR A 267 -15.99 11.82 -10.63
CA TYR A 267 -17.04 10.86 -10.89
C TYR A 267 -17.01 10.34 -12.32
N VAL A 268 -17.53 9.12 -12.46
CA VAL A 268 -17.91 8.54 -13.76
C VAL A 268 -19.44 8.50 -13.83
N LEU A 269 -20.00 9.06 -14.90
CA LEU A 269 -21.41 8.89 -15.21
C LEU A 269 -21.59 7.59 -16.00
N GLU A 270 -22.45 6.72 -15.49
CA GLU A 270 -22.78 5.46 -16.14
C GLU A 270 -24.26 5.40 -16.47
N SER A 271 -24.57 4.74 -17.59
CA SER A 271 -25.95 4.44 -17.98
C SER A 271 -26.14 2.96 -18.27
N ALA A 272 -27.32 2.44 -17.99
CA ALA A 272 -27.67 1.06 -18.28
C ALA A 272 -29.14 0.91 -18.70
N PRO A 273 -29.48 -0.09 -19.51
CA PRO A 273 -30.88 -0.41 -19.84
C PRO A 273 -31.64 -1.03 -18.65
N GLU A 274 -30.92 -1.55 -17.65
CA GLU A 274 -31.46 -2.21 -16.47
C GLU A 274 -30.96 -1.57 -15.18
N PRO A 275 -31.75 -1.56 -14.09
CA PRO A 275 -31.37 -0.94 -12.83
C PRO A 275 -30.23 -1.66 -12.09
N THR A 276 -29.93 -2.90 -12.45
CA THR A 276 -28.83 -3.71 -11.90
C THR A 276 -27.45 -3.24 -12.32
N PHE A 277 -27.37 -2.44 -13.41
CA PHE A 277 -26.08 -2.01 -13.99
C PHE A 277 -25.10 -3.17 -14.25
N ALA A 278 -25.62 -4.35 -14.65
CA ALA A 278 -24.77 -5.51 -14.95
C ALA A 278 -23.78 -5.25 -16.09
N GLU A 279 -24.19 -4.46 -17.09
CA GLU A 279 -23.36 -4.04 -18.21
C GLU A 279 -23.51 -2.51 -18.42
N PRO A 280 -22.87 -1.68 -17.58
CA PRO A 280 -23.00 -0.24 -17.69
C PRO A 280 -22.20 0.31 -18.87
N GLU A 281 -22.77 1.27 -19.55
CA GLU A 281 -22.09 2.09 -20.55
C GLU A 281 -21.55 3.34 -19.87
N ARG A 282 -20.24 3.58 -19.98
CA ARG A 282 -19.61 4.81 -19.52
C ARG A 282 -19.96 5.97 -20.43
N ILE A 283 -20.33 7.08 -19.83
CA ILE A 283 -20.52 8.34 -20.56
C ILE A 283 -19.25 9.18 -20.36
N ASP A 284 -18.60 9.51 -21.47
CA ASP A 284 -17.41 10.35 -21.44
C ASP A 284 -17.79 11.78 -20.99
N LEU A 285 -17.15 12.24 -19.94
CA LEU A 285 -17.31 13.58 -19.37
C LEU A 285 -16.03 14.39 -19.60
N GLU A 286 -16.18 15.69 -19.84
CA GLU A 286 -15.05 16.61 -19.82
C GLU A 286 -14.58 16.84 -18.37
N GLU A 287 -13.30 17.18 -18.20
CA GLU A 287 -12.74 17.49 -16.88
C GLU A 287 -13.50 18.66 -16.22
N GLY A 288 -14.01 18.41 -14.99
CA GLY A 288 -14.81 19.40 -14.25
C GLY A 288 -16.26 19.52 -14.69
N GLN A 289 -16.72 18.68 -15.61
CA GLN A 289 -18.12 18.67 -16.03
C GLN A 289 -19.03 18.20 -14.89
N THR A 290 -20.07 18.99 -14.60
CA THR A 290 -21.08 18.72 -13.55
C THR A 290 -22.49 18.57 -14.09
N GLU A 291 -22.63 18.48 -15.40
CA GLU A 291 -23.93 18.38 -16.09
C GLU A 291 -23.81 17.56 -17.38
N HIS A 292 -24.84 16.77 -17.69
CA HIS A 292 -24.95 16.03 -18.94
C HIS A 292 -26.41 16.03 -19.42
N ILE A 293 -26.60 16.13 -20.74
CA ILE A 293 -27.94 16.00 -21.33
C ILE A 293 -28.06 14.65 -22.01
N ALA A 294 -28.82 13.77 -21.38
CA ALA A 294 -29.13 12.45 -21.91
C ALA A 294 -30.29 12.54 -22.89
N GLN A 295 -30.04 12.27 -24.17
CA GLN A 295 -31.08 12.24 -25.20
C GLN A 295 -31.86 10.92 -25.15
N PRO A 296 -33.18 10.94 -25.44
CA PRO A 296 -33.96 9.73 -25.57
C PRO A 296 -33.41 8.82 -26.69
N ASP A 297 -33.16 7.59 -26.37
CA ASP A 297 -32.76 6.58 -27.34
C ASP A 297 -33.99 5.68 -27.69
N PRO A 298 -34.46 5.66 -28.94
CA PRO A 298 -35.59 4.84 -29.34
C PRO A 298 -35.34 3.35 -29.14
N LYS A 299 -34.10 2.92 -29.11
CA LYS A 299 -33.70 1.52 -28.90
C LYS A 299 -33.89 1.10 -27.44
N TYR A 300 -33.78 2.03 -26.52
CA TYR A 300 -33.89 1.78 -25.08
C TYR A 300 -34.92 2.74 -24.48
N PRO A 301 -36.20 2.30 -24.39
CA PRO A 301 -37.29 3.15 -23.87
C PRO A 301 -37.14 3.49 -22.39
N GLN A 302 -36.29 2.77 -21.68
CA GLN A 302 -35.89 3.04 -20.31
C GLN A 302 -34.37 3.04 -20.22
N ARG A 303 -33.83 4.00 -19.49
CA ARG A 303 -32.41 4.08 -19.20
C ARG A 303 -32.22 4.54 -17.75
N PHE A 304 -31.31 3.90 -17.06
CA PHE A 304 -30.93 4.19 -15.69
C PHE A 304 -29.57 4.88 -15.72
N PHE A 305 -29.37 5.81 -14.80
CA PHE A 305 -28.13 6.59 -14.68
C PHE A 305 -27.64 6.53 -13.25
N ARG A 306 -26.32 6.47 -13.07
CA ARG A 306 -25.68 6.60 -11.79
C ARG A 306 -24.36 7.35 -11.90
N LEU A 307 -23.96 8.01 -10.82
CA LEU A 307 -22.61 8.48 -10.63
C LEU A 307 -21.84 7.44 -9.81
N ARG A 308 -20.62 7.21 -10.21
CA ARG A 308 -19.67 6.37 -9.46
C ARG A 308 -18.41 7.19 -9.20
N VAL A 309 -17.89 7.16 -8.00
CA VAL A 309 -16.58 7.72 -7.67
C VAL A 309 -15.51 6.96 -8.45
N ARG A 310 -14.51 7.67 -9.00
CA ARG A 310 -13.40 7.07 -9.76
C ARG A 310 -12.40 6.40 -8.85
#